data_ee3e8238172fd7e99a6ead733912fd4e
#
_entry.id   ee3e8238172fd7e99a6ead733912fd4e
#
_cell.length_a   1.000
_cell.length_b   1.000
_cell.length_c   1.000
_cell.angle_alpha   90.00
_cell.angle_beta   90.00
_cell.angle_gamma   90.00
#
_symmetry.space_group_name_H-M   'P 1'
#
loop_
_entity.id
_entity.type
_entity.pdbx_description
1 polymer ?
#
loop_
_entity_poly.entity_id
_entity_poly.type
_entity_poly.pdbx_seq_one_letter_code
_entity_poly.pdbx_strand_id
1 'polypeptide(L)'
;MGTLPRHGAISHLFLGVDAKGLDLSHLEDPAHLVVNDWDRSMQDSQNLCSFFIPSLLDKTVCPEGKHVIHVYSSGGEPYEPWEKLTPGTEEYEAYKKERVECLFRAVEKAIPDIRNRLEFSIIGSPLAHEAFLRRDRGTYGMAWAAGSSAPQAGLLGKFLPFPFPNLKTPVDGLLRCGDSCFPGIGTPSAAASGAIAANTMTHVDNHLQLLREASQKDPLYKFLDAGLLGQVYKPLVQGFTPSPELRTDRFQAGAGVAPIDYTALNAERDAA
;
A
#
# COMPACT_ATOMS: atom_id res chain seq x y z
N MET A 1 -15.99 7.02 24.71
CA MET A 1 -15.24 6.17 23.75
C MET A 1 -13.80 6.12 24.26
N GLY A 2 -13.28 4.92 24.61
CA GLY A 2 -11.87 4.79 24.96
C GLY A 2 -10.99 5.18 23.77
N THR A 3 -9.92 5.90 24.01
CA THR A 3 -8.97 6.28 22.98
C THR A 3 -8.18 5.04 22.58
N LEU A 4 -8.51 4.45 21.44
CA LEU A 4 -7.67 3.43 20.84
C LEU A 4 -6.32 4.08 20.46
N PRO A 5 -5.19 3.37 20.65
CA PRO A 5 -3.90 3.87 20.19
C PRO A 5 -3.92 4.07 18.67
N ARG A 6 -3.28 5.13 18.21
CA ARG A 6 -3.16 5.45 16.78
C ARG A 6 -1.88 4.82 16.23
N HIS A 7 -1.94 4.40 14.96
CA HIS A 7 -0.73 4.04 14.23
C HIS A 7 0.07 5.28 13.88
N GLY A 8 1.40 5.13 13.80
CA GLY A 8 2.28 6.18 13.28
C GLY A 8 2.07 6.38 11.78
N ALA A 9 2.46 7.56 11.33
CA ALA A 9 2.57 7.85 9.90
C ALA A 9 3.87 7.26 9.31
N ILE A 10 4.12 7.51 8.04
CA ILE A 10 5.33 7.10 7.33
C ILE A 10 5.90 8.32 6.61
N SER A 11 7.22 8.46 6.66
CA SER A 11 7.94 9.38 5.78
C SER A 11 8.50 8.63 4.57
N HIS A 12 8.36 9.21 3.39
CA HIS A 12 8.83 8.65 2.13
C HIS A 12 9.91 9.51 1.49
N LEU A 13 10.79 8.85 0.76
CA LEU A 13 11.78 9.48 -0.08
C LEU A 13 11.80 8.77 -1.45
N PHE A 14 11.56 9.52 -2.50
CA PHE A 14 11.63 9.05 -3.88
C PHE A 14 12.85 9.68 -4.54
N LEU A 15 13.71 8.86 -5.13
CA LEU A 15 14.96 9.28 -5.73
C LEU A 15 14.98 8.90 -7.21
N GLY A 16 15.35 9.85 -8.06
CA GLY A 16 15.82 9.60 -9.43
C GLY A 16 17.34 9.75 -9.44
N VAL A 17 18.02 8.75 -9.94
CA VAL A 17 19.49 8.70 -9.86
C VAL A 17 20.15 8.35 -11.18
N ASP A 18 21.34 8.90 -11.42
CA ASP A 18 22.18 8.54 -12.54
C ASP A 18 22.81 7.15 -12.30
N ALA A 19 22.57 6.24 -13.22
CA ALA A 19 23.05 4.86 -13.18
C ALA A 19 24.46 4.70 -13.78
N LYS A 20 25.08 5.77 -14.28
CA LYS A 20 26.39 5.69 -14.93
C LYS A 20 27.46 5.13 -13.99
N GLY A 21 28.04 3.98 -14.37
CA GLY A 21 29.05 3.30 -13.57
C GLY A 21 28.56 2.73 -12.23
N LEU A 22 27.24 2.67 -12.02
CA LEU A 22 26.63 2.05 -10.86
C LEU A 22 26.44 0.56 -11.11
N ASP A 23 27.10 -0.28 -10.32
CA ASP A 23 26.92 -1.72 -10.32
C ASP A 23 26.04 -2.13 -9.14
N LEU A 24 24.86 -2.63 -9.45
CA LEU A 24 23.88 -3.15 -8.49
C LEU A 24 23.75 -4.69 -8.56
N SER A 25 24.68 -5.37 -9.25
CA SER A 25 24.64 -6.83 -9.40
C SER A 25 24.81 -7.58 -8.06
N HIS A 26 25.35 -6.90 -7.05
CA HIS A 26 25.47 -7.43 -5.69
C HIS A 26 24.14 -7.42 -4.91
N LEU A 27 23.12 -6.72 -5.41
CA LEU A 27 21.79 -6.72 -4.86
C LEU A 27 20.97 -7.84 -5.51
N GLU A 28 20.78 -8.94 -4.79
CA GLU A 28 20.02 -10.09 -5.28
C GLU A 28 18.53 -9.76 -5.46
N ASP A 29 18.00 -8.91 -4.59
CA ASP A 29 16.61 -8.47 -4.59
C ASP A 29 16.48 -6.95 -4.81
N PRO A 30 15.39 -6.49 -5.43
CA PRO A 30 15.10 -5.05 -5.57
C PRO A 30 14.61 -4.41 -4.27
N ALA A 31 14.20 -5.21 -3.27
CA ALA A 31 13.59 -4.76 -2.02
C ALA A 31 14.49 -5.09 -0.83
N HIS A 32 14.78 -4.09 0.00
CA HIS A 32 15.69 -4.22 1.14
C HIS A 32 15.07 -3.63 2.40
N LEU A 33 15.33 -4.30 3.52
CA LEU A 33 15.05 -3.82 4.86
C LEU A 33 16.36 -3.51 5.57
N VAL A 34 16.44 -2.32 6.15
CA VAL A 34 17.64 -1.83 6.85
C VAL A 34 17.25 -1.45 8.27
N VAL A 35 17.88 -2.11 9.22
CA VAL A 35 17.85 -1.70 10.64
C VAL A 35 19.02 -0.75 10.87
N ASN A 36 18.71 0.47 11.32
CA ASN A 36 19.76 1.49 11.55
C ASN A 36 20.55 1.21 12.84
N ASP A 37 19.85 0.74 13.87
CA ASP A 37 20.42 0.45 15.19
C ASP A 37 19.79 -0.83 15.75
N TRP A 38 20.57 -1.87 15.94
CA TRP A 38 20.13 -3.18 16.44
C TRP A 38 19.86 -3.20 17.95
N ASP A 39 20.34 -2.20 18.68
CA ASP A 39 20.11 -2.07 20.13
C ASP A 39 18.76 -1.37 20.43
N ARG A 40 18.09 -0.89 19.38
CA ARG A 40 16.77 -0.25 19.45
C ARG A 40 15.67 -1.17 18.89
N SER A 41 14.42 -0.95 19.33
CA SER A 41 13.28 -1.64 18.72
C SER A 41 13.15 -1.29 17.23
N MET A 42 12.82 -2.28 16.40
CA MET A 42 12.47 -2.04 15.00
C MET A 42 11.22 -1.17 14.84
N GLN A 43 10.38 -1.05 15.88
CA GLN A 43 9.20 -0.19 15.88
C GLN A 43 9.50 1.26 16.26
N ASP A 44 10.72 1.54 16.74
CA ASP A 44 11.13 2.90 17.04
C ASP A 44 11.20 3.74 15.77
N SER A 45 10.80 5.00 15.89
CA SER A 45 10.88 5.96 14.80
C SER A 45 12.27 5.97 14.17
N GLN A 46 12.34 5.95 12.83
CA GLN A 46 13.56 6.02 12.03
C GLN A 46 14.51 4.83 12.17
N ASN A 47 14.15 3.77 12.87
CA ASN A 47 15.05 2.64 13.05
C ASN A 47 14.94 1.58 11.96
N LEU A 48 13.73 1.24 11.54
CA LEU A 48 13.51 0.35 10.40
C LEU A 48 13.21 1.17 9.15
N CYS A 49 14.06 1.05 8.14
CA CYS A 49 13.89 1.67 6.84
C CYS A 49 13.77 0.59 5.76
N SER A 50 12.93 0.86 4.77
CA SER A 50 12.79 -0.01 3.60
C SER A 50 13.15 0.79 2.36
N PHE A 51 13.87 0.18 1.42
CA PHE A 51 14.00 0.75 0.09
C PHE A 51 13.75 -0.29 -0.99
N PHE A 52 13.26 0.19 -2.11
CA PHE A 52 12.91 -0.60 -3.27
C PHE A 52 13.41 0.07 -4.55
N ILE A 53 14.03 -0.71 -5.44
CA ILE A 53 14.58 -0.26 -6.72
C ILE A 53 13.79 -0.94 -7.85
N PRO A 54 12.61 -0.42 -8.22
CA PRO A 54 11.73 -1.09 -9.20
C PRO A 54 12.36 -1.22 -10.58
N SER A 55 13.26 -0.34 -10.95
CA SER A 55 14.01 -0.38 -12.22
C SER A 55 14.99 -1.56 -12.36
N LEU A 56 15.22 -2.35 -11.31
CA LEU A 56 15.91 -3.63 -11.40
C LEU A 56 14.99 -4.74 -11.96
N LEU A 57 13.68 -4.64 -11.69
CA LEU A 57 12.68 -5.58 -12.21
C LEU A 57 12.17 -5.18 -13.59
N ASP A 58 11.86 -3.90 -13.75
CA ASP A 58 11.28 -3.35 -14.97
C ASP A 58 12.03 -2.08 -15.39
N LYS A 59 12.80 -2.19 -16.46
CA LYS A 59 13.59 -1.07 -16.99
C LYS A 59 12.72 0.01 -17.65
N THR A 60 11.43 -0.23 -17.87
CA THR A 60 10.53 0.74 -18.48
C THR A 60 10.01 1.80 -17.52
N VAL A 61 10.21 1.62 -16.19
CA VAL A 61 9.75 2.56 -15.16
C VAL A 61 10.60 3.83 -15.03
N CYS A 62 11.74 3.89 -15.72
CA CYS A 62 12.60 5.07 -15.77
C CYS A 62 13.34 5.16 -17.12
N PRO A 63 13.88 6.34 -17.50
CA PRO A 63 14.71 6.48 -18.68
C PRO A 63 15.95 5.58 -18.66
N GLU A 64 16.47 5.23 -19.83
CA GLU A 64 17.72 4.48 -19.97
C GLU A 64 18.87 5.20 -19.24
N GLY A 65 19.73 4.43 -18.57
CA GLY A 65 20.85 4.95 -17.79
C GLY A 65 20.45 5.60 -16.46
N LYS A 66 19.21 5.38 -15.99
CA LYS A 66 18.68 5.87 -14.73
C LYS A 66 18.15 4.74 -13.85
N HIS A 67 18.03 5.04 -12.54
CA HIS A 67 17.26 4.24 -11.62
C HIS A 67 16.28 5.10 -10.84
N VAL A 68 15.16 4.49 -10.42
CA VAL A 68 14.26 5.06 -9.42
C VAL A 68 14.37 4.23 -8.16
N ILE A 69 14.39 4.92 -7.01
CA ILE A 69 14.46 4.28 -5.70
C ILE A 69 13.36 4.88 -4.83
N HIS A 70 12.53 4.03 -4.26
CA HIS A 70 11.54 4.42 -3.26
C HIS A 70 12.00 3.95 -1.90
N VAL A 71 12.10 4.88 -0.96
CA VAL A 71 12.57 4.63 0.41
C VAL A 71 11.50 5.10 1.39
N TYR A 72 11.28 4.39 2.48
CA TYR A 72 10.35 4.81 3.51
C TYR A 72 10.74 4.27 4.89
N SER A 73 10.31 5.01 5.93
CA SER A 73 10.46 4.57 7.30
C SER A 73 9.36 3.56 7.64
N SER A 74 9.73 2.34 8.01
CA SER A 74 8.77 1.29 8.40
C SER A 74 8.44 1.33 9.90
N GLY A 75 9.30 1.94 10.72
CA GLY A 75 8.99 2.30 12.10
C GLY A 75 8.14 3.57 12.12
N GLY A 76 7.11 3.60 12.96
CA GLY A 76 6.13 4.68 12.96
C GLY A 76 6.73 6.07 13.06
N GLU A 77 6.34 6.97 12.18
CA GLU A 77 6.67 8.39 12.25
C GLU A 77 5.69 9.09 13.17
N PRO A 78 6.14 9.75 14.27
CA PRO A 78 5.24 10.47 15.16
C PRO A 78 4.64 11.68 14.42
N TYR A 79 3.33 11.88 14.56
CA TYR A 79 2.63 12.97 13.87
C TYR A 79 2.70 14.31 14.61
N GLU A 80 2.83 14.28 15.92
CA GLU A 80 2.74 15.49 16.78
C GLU A 80 3.72 16.61 16.38
N PRO A 81 4.97 16.33 15.98
CA PRO A 81 5.86 17.40 15.50
C PRO A 81 5.37 18.01 14.18
N TRP A 82 4.76 17.20 13.30
CA TRP A 82 4.27 17.65 12.00
C TRP A 82 3.01 18.53 12.12
N GLU A 83 2.15 18.27 13.09
CA GLU A 83 0.90 19.00 13.31
C GLU A 83 1.11 20.51 13.51
N LYS A 84 2.29 20.89 14.00
CA LYS A 84 2.66 22.28 14.28
C LYS A 84 3.26 23.01 13.08
N LEU A 85 3.56 22.28 12.00
CA LEU A 85 4.23 22.81 10.83
C LEU A 85 3.22 23.17 9.74
N THR A 86 3.53 24.23 8.99
CA THR A 86 2.73 24.64 7.84
C THR A 86 3.46 24.23 6.55
N PRO A 87 2.86 23.39 5.68
CA PRO A 87 3.45 23.03 4.41
C PRO A 87 3.85 24.26 3.58
N GLY A 88 5.04 24.20 2.96
CA GLY A 88 5.59 25.30 2.16
C GLY A 88 6.40 26.33 2.95
N THR A 89 6.45 26.26 4.28
CA THR A 89 7.34 27.12 5.07
C THR A 89 8.78 26.57 5.11
N GLU A 90 9.74 27.43 5.36
CA GLU A 90 11.15 27.04 5.50
C GLU A 90 11.36 26.03 6.64
N GLU A 91 10.66 26.23 7.76
CA GLU A 91 10.69 25.33 8.91
C GLU A 91 10.20 23.93 8.54
N TYR A 92 9.07 23.83 7.81
CA TYR A 92 8.54 22.57 7.33
C TYR A 92 9.52 21.86 6.38
N GLU A 93 10.14 22.58 5.44
CA GLU A 93 11.06 21.98 4.49
C GLU A 93 12.39 21.55 5.19
N ALA A 94 12.85 22.30 6.18
CA ALA A 94 14.00 21.93 6.98
C ALA A 94 13.73 20.66 7.80
N TYR A 95 12.60 20.61 8.49
CA TYR A 95 12.18 19.44 9.26
C TYR A 95 11.99 18.20 8.38
N LYS A 96 11.38 18.36 7.21
CA LYS A 96 11.23 17.29 6.22
C LYS A 96 12.58 16.67 5.84
N LYS A 97 13.58 17.51 5.55
CA LYS A 97 14.94 17.07 5.19
C LYS A 97 15.61 16.34 6.36
N GLU A 98 15.48 16.86 7.56
CA GLU A 98 16.01 16.20 8.77
C GLU A 98 15.41 14.80 8.95
N ARG A 99 14.08 14.67 8.82
CA ARG A 99 13.39 13.39 9.06
C ARG A 99 13.72 12.30 8.05
N VAL A 100 14.05 12.63 6.82
CA VAL A 100 14.44 11.64 5.80
C VAL A 100 15.93 11.33 5.76
N GLU A 101 16.73 11.93 6.61
CA GLU A 101 18.17 11.67 6.68
C GLU A 101 18.48 10.19 7.00
N CYS A 102 17.65 9.56 7.84
CA CYS A 102 17.76 8.13 8.13
C CYS A 102 17.49 7.26 6.89
N LEU A 103 16.65 7.72 5.96
CA LEU A 103 16.33 7.04 4.71
C LEU A 103 17.51 7.11 3.74
N PHE A 104 18.16 8.26 3.64
CA PHE A 104 19.41 8.40 2.87
C PHE A 104 20.49 7.45 3.40
N ARG A 105 20.70 7.43 4.72
CA ARG A 105 21.69 6.52 5.34
C ARG A 105 21.37 5.04 5.07
N ALA A 106 20.09 4.69 4.99
CA ALA A 106 19.70 3.32 4.65
C ALA A 106 20.12 2.94 3.22
N VAL A 107 19.90 3.83 2.25
CA VAL A 107 20.32 3.61 0.86
C VAL A 107 21.84 3.65 0.71
N GLU A 108 22.54 4.51 1.45
CA GLU A 108 24.00 4.63 1.43
C GLU A 108 24.71 3.32 1.80
N LYS A 109 24.06 2.44 2.56
CA LYS A 109 24.62 1.10 2.85
C LYS A 109 24.73 0.22 1.60
N ALA A 110 23.86 0.42 0.61
CA ALA A 110 23.88 -0.30 -0.66
C ALA A 110 24.55 0.51 -1.79
N ILE A 111 24.37 1.83 -1.77
CA ILE A 111 24.87 2.77 -2.77
C ILE A 111 25.58 3.93 -2.04
N PRO A 112 26.85 3.78 -1.68
CA PRO A 112 27.55 4.75 -0.83
C PRO A 112 27.61 6.17 -1.39
N ASP A 113 27.61 6.34 -2.70
CA ASP A 113 27.66 7.61 -3.41
C ASP A 113 26.31 8.12 -3.89
N ILE A 114 25.21 7.61 -3.34
CA ILE A 114 23.83 7.91 -3.77
C ILE A 114 23.56 9.42 -3.90
N ARG A 115 24.06 10.22 -2.96
CA ARG A 115 23.83 11.67 -2.95
C ARG A 115 24.47 12.38 -4.15
N ASN A 116 25.60 11.87 -4.62
CA ASN A 116 26.29 12.41 -5.78
C ASN A 116 25.60 12.03 -7.10
N ARG A 117 24.73 11.02 -7.07
CA ARG A 117 24.00 10.52 -8.23
C ARG A 117 22.60 11.10 -8.36
N LEU A 118 22.15 11.90 -7.40
CA LEU A 118 20.80 12.46 -7.39
C LEU A 118 20.57 13.40 -8.55
N GLU A 119 19.53 13.14 -9.33
CA GLU A 119 18.96 14.07 -10.29
C GLU A 119 17.76 14.79 -9.72
N PHE A 120 16.95 14.08 -8.91
CA PHE A 120 15.88 14.67 -8.13
C PHE A 120 15.61 13.85 -6.88
N SER A 121 14.94 14.48 -5.91
CA SER A 121 14.38 13.82 -4.74
C SER A 121 13.03 14.43 -4.40
N ILE A 122 12.07 13.57 -4.05
CA ILE A 122 10.75 13.99 -3.58
C ILE A 122 10.53 13.38 -2.20
N ILE A 123 10.11 14.20 -1.25
CA ILE A 123 9.87 13.78 0.13
C ILE A 123 8.36 13.81 0.39
N GLY A 124 7.80 12.64 0.75
CA GLY A 124 6.44 12.51 1.25
C GLY A 124 6.43 12.56 2.78
N SER A 125 5.67 13.48 3.35
CA SER A 125 5.52 13.65 4.80
C SER A 125 4.17 13.13 5.30
N PRO A 126 3.98 12.96 6.61
CA PRO A 126 2.68 12.69 7.21
C PRO A 126 1.61 13.71 6.82
N LEU A 127 1.95 15.00 6.76
CA LEU A 127 1.02 16.05 6.31
C LEU A 127 0.62 15.89 4.83
N ALA A 128 1.54 15.44 3.97
CA ALA A 128 1.22 15.15 2.58
C ALA A 128 0.22 13.97 2.48
N HIS A 129 0.40 12.92 3.28
CA HIS A 129 -0.56 11.80 3.35
C HIS A 129 -1.94 12.25 3.83
N GLU A 130 -1.99 13.11 4.85
CA GLU A 130 -3.26 13.65 5.33
C GLU A 130 -3.94 14.49 4.27
N ALA A 131 -3.20 15.38 3.61
CA ALA A 131 -3.74 16.26 2.58
C ALA A 131 -4.22 15.51 1.34
N PHE A 132 -3.40 14.61 0.78
CA PHE A 132 -3.71 13.93 -0.49
C PHE A 132 -4.57 12.68 -0.32
N LEU A 133 -4.35 11.90 0.74
CA LEU A 133 -5.03 10.63 0.95
C LEU A 133 -6.17 10.73 1.96
N ARG A 134 -6.39 11.89 2.55
CA ARG A 134 -7.39 12.12 3.60
C ARG A 134 -7.28 11.14 4.77
N ARG A 135 -6.05 10.76 5.10
CA ARG A 135 -5.74 9.89 6.22
C ARG A 135 -5.68 10.67 7.51
N ASP A 136 -6.41 10.23 8.54
CA ASP A 136 -6.32 10.83 9.87
C ASP A 136 -4.87 10.81 10.34
N ARG A 137 -4.27 11.99 10.54
CA ARG A 137 -2.88 12.19 10.96
C ARG A 137 -1.85 11.50 10.03
N GLY A 138 -2.15 11.44 8.75
CA GLY A 138 -1.27 10.86 7.75
C GLY A 138 -0.95 9.38 7.93
N THR A 139 -1.76 8.64 8.69
CA THR A 139 -1.53 7.23 8.98
C THR A 139 -1.50 6.38 7.71
N TYR A 140 -0.70 5.31 7.73
CA TYR A 140 -0.62 4.36 6.63
C TYR A 140 -1.43 3.11 6.98
N GLY A 141 -2.46 2.82 6.18
CA GLY A 141 -3.42 1.77 6.49
C GLY A 141 -4.51 2.23 7.46
N MET A 142 -4.74 1.47 8.52
CA MET A 142 -5.70 1.85 9.57
C MET A 142 -5.18 3.01 10.42
N ALA A 143 -6.04 3.99 10.67
CA ALA A 143 -5.73 5.09 11.58
C ALA A 143 -5.62 4.62 13.05
N TRP A 144 -6.31 3.54 13.40
CA TRP A 144 -6.41 3.05 14.78
C TRP A 144 -5.78 1.68 14.90
N ALA A 145 -4.93 1.47 15.89
CA ALA A 145 -4.43 0.16 16.24
C ALA A 145 -5.59 -0.68 16.79
N ALA A 146 -6.22 -1.47 15.93
CA ALA A 146 -7.09 -2.52 16.39
C ALA A 146 -6.19 -3.59 17.01
N GLY A 147 -6.23 -3.71 18.33
CA GLY A 147 -5.56 -4.81 19.02
C GLY A 147 -6.02 -6.16 18.45
N SER A 148 -5.25 -7.19 18.70
CA SER A 148 -5.49 -8.60 18.31
C SER A 148 -6.86 -9.18 18.72
N SER A 149 -7.67 -8.41 19.39
CA SER A 149 -9.01 -8.74 19.91
C SER A 149 -10.15 -8.23 19.04
N ALA A 150 -9.97 -8.07 17.73
CA ALA A 150 -11.13 -7.79 16.88
C ALA A 150 -12.14 -8.95 16.96
N PRO A 151 -13.32 -8.76 17.57
CA PRO A 151 -14.28 -9.85 17.82
C PRO A 151 -14.84 -10.49 16.55
N GLN A 152 -14.45 -9.97 15.38
CA GLN A 152 -15.06 -10.26 14.09
C GLN A 152 -14.41 -11.41 13.32
N ALA A 153 -13.32 -11.97 13.81
CA ALA A 153 -12.63 -13.05 13.10
C ALA A 153 -13.15 -14.47 13.45
N GLY A 154 -14.25 -14.59 14.20
CA GLY A 154 -14.81 -15.88 14.58
C GLY A 154 -13.83 -16.75 15.38
N LEU A 155 -14.03 -18.08 15.34
CA LEU A 155 -13.16 -19.03 16.03
C LEU A 155 -11.71 -18.97 15.53
N LEU A 156 -11.52 -18.75 14.22
CA LEU A 156 -10.19 -18.63 13.59
C LEU A 156 -9.45 -17.38 14.05
N GLY A 157 -10.14 -16.28 14.32
CA GLY A 157 -9.53 -15.04 14.80
C GLY A 157 -9.02 -15.09 16.23
N LYS A 158 -9.44 -16.09 17.00
CA LYS A 158 -8.85 -16.35 18.32
C LYS A 158 -7.47 -17.01 18.22
N PHE A 159 -7.20 -17.70 17.12
CA PHE A 159 -5.93 -18.41 16.90
C PHE A 159 -4.98 -17.66 15.97
N LEU A 160 -5.53 -16.82 15.09
CA LEU A 160 -4.77 -16.01 14.15
C LEU A 160 -5.21 -14.54 14.30
N PRO A 161 -4.48 -13.73 15.07
CA PRO A 161 -4.80 -12.33 15.26
C PRO A 161 -4.54 -11.58 13.94
N PHE A 162 -5.57 -11.46 13.10
CA PHE A 162 -5.54 -10.56 11.96
C PHE A 162 -5.77 -9.13 12.46
N PRO A 163 -4.81 -8.23 12.31
CA PRO A 163 -4.91 -6.88 12.84
C PRO A 163 -5.92 -6.01 12.04
N PHE A 164 -6.38 -6.48 10.89
CA PHE A 164 -7.24 -5.70 10.00
C PHE A 164 -8.72 -6.06 10.16
N PRO A 165 -9.60 -5.04 10.13
CA PRO A 165 -11.03 -5.26 10.19
C PRO A 165 -11.56 -6.06 8.99
N ASN A 166 -12.65 -6.79 9.20
CA ASN A 166 -13.37 -7.48 8.15
C ASN A 166 -13.97 -6.46 7.13
N LEU A 167 -14.27 -6.95 5.94
CA LEU A 167 -14.94 -6.19 4.90
C LEU A 167 -16.43 -5.95 5.21
N LYS A 168 -17.08 -6.87 5.94
CA LYS A 168 -18.47 -6.71 6.35
C LYS A 168 -18.61 -5.58 7.37
N THR A 169 -19.63 -4.74 7.18
CA THR A 169 -20.01 -3.71 8.13
C THR A 169 -21.24 -4.17 8.95
N PRO A 170 -21.57 -3.48 10.04
CA PRO A 170 -22.82 -3.73 10.79
C PRO A 170 -24.09 -3.37 9.99
N VAL A 171 -23.97 -2.71 8.84
CA VAL A 171 -25.08 -2.32 7.99
C VAL A 171 -25.25 -3.37 6.90
N ASP A 172 -26.45 -3.95 6.80
CA ASP A 172 -26.75 -4.95 5.78
C ASP A 172 -26.59 -4.38 4.36
N GLY A 173 -25.96 -5.16 3.49
CA GLY A 173 -25.69 -4.76 2.12
C GLY A 173 -24.53 -3.76 1.94
N LEU A 174 -23.90 -3.28 3.01
CA LEU A 174 -22.76 -2.38 2.95
C LEU A 174 -21.46 -3.12 3.25
N LEU A 175 -20.54 -3.10 2.30
CA LEU A 175 -19.16 -3.60 2.46
C LEU A 175 -18.19 -2.45 2.43
N ARG A 176 -17.01 -2.66 3.02
CA ARG A 176 -15.86 -1.78 2.89
C ARG A 176 -14.67 -2.58 2.38
N CYS A 177 -13.79 -1.93 1.63
CA CYS A 177 -12.56 -2.54 1.16
C CYS A 177 -11.42 -1.50 1.11
N GLY A 178 -10.23 -1.95 0.81
CA GLY A 178 -9.04 -1.13 0.72
C GLY A 178 -8.00 -1.52 1.76
N ASP A 179 -6.94 -0.72 1.86
CA ASP A 179 -5.79 -0.98 2.73
C ASP A 179 -6.07 -0.90 4.23
N SER A 180 -7.22 -0.35 4.62
CA SER A 180 -7.68 -0.31 6.01
C SER A 180 -8.52 -1.52 6.42
N CYS A 181 -8.71 -2.48 5.50
CA CYS A 181 -9.45 -3.72 5.71
C CYS A 181 -8.55 -4.93 5.43
N PHE A 182 -9.02 -6.13 5.80
CA PHE A 182 -8.35 -7.37 5.42
C PHE A 182 -8.19 -7.46 3.88
N PRO A 183 -7.03 -7.90 3.33
CA PRO A 183 -5.84 -8.42 4.04
C PRO A 183 -4.85 -7.37 4.54
N GLY A 184 -5.01 -6.08 4.25
CA GLY A 184 -4.22 -5.03 4.88
C GLY A 184 -3.60 -4.01 3.94
N ILE A 185 -2.40 -3.55 4.30
CA ILE A 185 -1.72 -2.40 3.72
C ILE A 185 -1.01 -2.78 2.41
N GLY A 186 -0.90 -1.80 1.52
CA GLY A 186 -0.18 -1.89 0.25
C GLY A 186 -1.09 -2.17 -0.94
N THR A 187 -0.61 -1.83 -2.13
CA THR A 187 -1.39 -1.94 -3.39
C THR A 187 -1.92 -3.35 -3.64
N PRO A 188 -1.11 -4.43 -3.50
CA PRO A 188 -1.61 -5.80 -3.70
C PRO A 188 -2.71 -6.17 -2.71
N SER A 189 -2.55 -5.79 -1.43
CA SER A 189 -3.53 -6.07 -0.38
C SER A 189 -4.81 -5.28 -0.59
N ALA A 190 -4.72 -4.00 -0.98
CA ALA A 190 -5.89 -3.17 -1.29
C ALA A 190 -6.67 -3.71 -2.49
N ALA A 191 -5.97 -4.17 -3.53
CA ALA A 191 -6.58 -4.83 -4.69
C ALA A 191 -7.28 -6.14 -4.28
N ALA A 192 -6.61 -6.98 -3.49
CA ALA A 192 -7.20 -8.20 -2.95
C ALA A 192 -8.44 -7.93 -2.10
N SER A 193 -8.40 -6.89 -1.25
CA SER A 193 -9.54 -6.45 -0.45
C SER A 193 -10.74 -6.09 -1.34
N GLY A 194 -10.51 -5.34 -2.43
CA GLY A 194 -11.53 -5.02 -3.42
C GLY A 194 -12.12 -6.27 -4.09
N ALA A 195 -11.25 -7.20 -4.50
CA ALA A 195 -11.67 -8.47 -5.10
C ALA A 195 -12.52 -9.31 -4.13
N ILE A 196 -12.12 -9.40 -2.86
CA ILE A 196 -12.88 -10.12 -1.82
C ILE A 196 -14.25 -9.46 -1.63
N ALA A 197 -14.33 -8.12 -1.56
CA ALA A 197 -15.61 -7.42 -1.44
C ALA A 197 -16.51 -7.70 -2.64
N ALA A 198 -16.00 -7.59 -3.86
CA ALA A 198 -16.73 -7.89 -5.08
C ALA A 198 -17.24 -9.33 -5.10
N ASN A 199 -16.40 -10.30 -4.77
CA ASN A 199 -16.77 -11.72 -4.71
C ASN A 199 -17.79 -12.03 -3.60
N THR A 200 -17.84 -11.22 -2.55
CA THR A 200 -18.88 -11.35 -1.51
C THR A 200 -20.28 -10.92 -2.02
N MET A 201 -20.30 -10.02 -3.02
CA MET A 201 -21.54 -9.50 -3.61
C MET A 201 -22.02 -10.27 -4.85
N THR A 202 -21.17 -11.13 -5.43
CA THR A 202 -21.48 -11.84 -6.67
C THR A 202 -21.50 -13.35 -6.46
N HIS A 203 -22.13 -14.07 -7.40
CA HIS A 203 -22.03 -15.53 -7.43
C HIS A 203 -20.60 -15.96 -7.81
N VAL A 204 -20.09 -17.01 -7.17
CA VAL A 204 -18.74 -17.53 -7.41
C VAL A 204 -18.48 -17.88 -8.88
N ASP A 205 -19.49 -18.29 -9.62
CA ASP A 205 -19.37 -18.62 -11.06
C ASP A 205 -18.91 -17.41 -11.88
N ASN A 206 -19.34 -16.19 -11.52
CA ASN A 206 -18.89 -14.97 -12.18
C ASN A 206 -17.39 -14.74 -11.96
N HIS A 207 -16.90 -15.02 -10.76
CA HIS A 207 -15.45 -14.93 -10.47
C HIS A 207 -14.65 -15.99 -11.26
N LEU A 208 -15.16 -17.23 -11.31
CA LEU A 208 -14.51 -18.29 -12.07
C LEU A 208 -14.53 -18.01 -13.58
N GLN A 209 -15.61 -17.41 -14.08
CA GLN A 209 -15.66 -16.98 -15.48
C GLN A 209 -14.63 -15.89 -15.76
N LEU A 210 -14.54 -14.86 -14.90
CA LEU A 210 -13.51 -13.81 -15.01
C LEU A 210 -12.10 -14.38 -15.06
N LEU A 211 -11.77 -15.33 -14.16
CA LEU A 211 -10.45 -15.99 -14.15
C LEU A 211 -10.18 -16.76 -15.45
N ARG A 212 -11.18 -17.46 -16.01
CA ARG A 212 -11.04 -18.13 -17.30
C ARG A 212 -10.79 -17.17 -18.45
N GLU A 213 -11.53 -16.06 -18.49
CA GLU A 213 -11.35 -15.03 -19.51
C GLU A 213 -9.98 -14.35 -19.39
N ALA A 214 -9.52 -14.08 -18.16
CA ALA A 214 -8.19 -13.54 -17.91
C ALA A 214 -7.09 -14.53 -18.34
N SER A 215 -7.24 -15.83 -18.06
CA SER A 215 -6.27 -16.87 -18.42
C SER A 215 -6.11 -17.05 -19.93
N GLN A 216 -7.15 -16.71 -20.72
CA GLN A 216 -7.07 -16.72 -22.17
C GLN A 216 -6.25 -15.56 -22.75
N LYS A 217 -6.22 -14.43 -22.03
CA LYS A 217 -5.56 -13.20 -22.47
C LYS A 217 -4.12 -13.12 -22.00
N ASP A 218 -3.82 -13.65 -20.82
CA ASP A 218 -2.49 -13.53 -20.18
C ASP A 218 -2.01 -14.91 -19.71
N PRO A 219 -0.81 -15.37 -20.17
CA PRO A 219 -0.20 -16.62 -19.74
C PRO A 219 0.00 -16.75 -18.22
N LEU A 220 0.16 -15.64 -17.50
CA LEU A 220 0.29 -15.63 -16.04
C LEU A 220 -0.93 -16.26 -15.35
N TYR A 221 -2.12 -16.03 -15.89
CA TYR A 221 -3.36 -16.58 -15.35
C TYR A 221 -3.59 -18.06 -15.68
N LYS A 222 -2.88 -18.64 -16.66
CA LYS A 222 -2.93 -20.08 -16.95
C LYS A 222 -2.49 -20.93 -15.77
N PHE A 223 -1.60 -20.41 -14.95
CA PHE A 223 -1.18 -21.06 -13.71
C PHE A 223 -2.33 -21.22 -12.70
N LEU A 224 -3.24 -20.28 -12.65
CA LEU A 224 -4.40 -20.31 -11.74
C LEU A 224 -5.48 -21.30 -12.19
N ASP A 225 -5.61 -21.54 -13.49
CA ASP A 225 -6.59 -22.48 -14.05
C ASP A 225 -6.14 -23.95 -13.95
N ALA A 226 -4.84 -24.20 -14.03
CA ALA A 226 -4.26 -25.56 -14.02
C ALA A 226 -3.81 -26.05 -12.62
N GLY A 227 -3.79 -25.19 -11.63
CA GLY A 227 -3.18 -25.48 -10.33
C GLY A 227 -4.11 -26.17 -9.33
N LEU A 228 -3.47 -26.69 -8.27
CA LEU A 228 -4.12 -27.33 -7.12
C LEU A 228 -5.26 -26.47 -6.53
N LEU A 229 -5.15 -25.16 -6.60
CA LEU A 229 -6.18 -24.19 -6.17
C LEU A 229 -7.46 -24.31 -6.99
N GLY A 230 -7.39 -24.52 -8.31
CA GLY A 230 -8.58 -24.74 -9.14
C GLY A 230 -9.26 -26.08 -8.84
N GLN A 231 -8.50 -27.11 -8.48
CA GLN A 231 -9.04 -28.42 -8.15
C GLN A 231 -9.61 -28.52 -6.73
N VAL A 232 -9.01 -27.81 -5.78
CA VAL A 232 -9.45 -27.82 -4.36
C VAL A 232 -10.51 -26.73 -4.11
N TYR A 233 -10.42 -25.60 -4.80
CA TYR A 233 -11.34 -24.48 -4.61
C TYR A 233 -12.72 -24.75 -5.19
N LYS A 234 -12.81 -25.45 -6.32
CA LYS A 234 -14.08 -25.79 -6.98
C LYS A 234 -15.08 -26.53 -6.09
N PRO A 235 -14.70 -27.61 -5.36
CA PRO A 235 -15.64 -28.31 -4.49
C PRO A 235 -16.01 -27.52 -3.22
N LEU A 236 -15.06 -26.75 -2.67
CA LEU A 236 -15.27 -25.95 -1.46
C LEU A 236 -16.23 -24.78 -1.69
N VAL A 237 -16.22 -24.21 -2.88
CA VAL A 237 -17.02 -23.01 -3.21
C VAL A 237 -18.38 -23.38 -3.77
N GLN A 238 -18.54 -24.56 -4.36
CA GLN A 238 -19.84 -25.07 -4.80
C GLN A 238 -20.84 -25.30 -3.63
N GLY A 239 -20.34 -25.38 -2.39
CA GLY A 239 -21.18 -25.42 -1.18
C GLY A 239 -21.59 -24.06 -0.63
N PHE A 240 -21.05 -22.96 -1.16
CA PHE A 240 -21.40 -21.59 -0.74
C PHE A 240 -22.32 -20.93 -1.76
N THR A 241 -23.62 -21.14 -1.63
CA THR A 241 -24.60 -20.30 -2.31
C THR A 241 -24.73 -18.97 -1.57
N PRO A 242 -24.55 -17.81 -2.25
CA PRO A 242 -24.91 -16.53 -1.68
C PRO A 242 -26.39 -16.51 -1.31
N SER A 243 -26.74 -15.83 -0.23
CA SER A 243 -28.16 -15.65 0.12
C SER A 243 -28.92 -15.05 -1.07
N PRO A 244 -30.15 -15.50 -1.36
CA PRO A 244 -30.94 -15.02 -2.49
C PRO A 244 -31.19 -13.51 -2.49
N GLU A 245 -30.99 -12.85 -1.35
CA GLU A 245 -31.20 -11.41 -1.13
C GLU A 245 -30.08 -10.53 -1.73
N LEU A 246 -28.93 -11.12 -2.08
CA LEU A 246 -27.81 -10.42 -2.72
C LEU A 246 -27.81 -10.61 -4.26
N ARG A 247 -28.95 -10.71 -4.88
CA ARG A 247 -29.06 -10.73 -6.34
C ARG A 247 -28.70 -9.36 -6.92
N THR A 248 -27.66 -9.35 -7.72
CA THR A 248 -27.08 -8.18 -8.40
C THR A 248 -27.90 -7.67 -9.58
N ASP A 249 -29.12 -8.16 -9.79
CA ASP A 249 -30.03 -7.71 -10.85
C ASP A 249 -30.37 -6.21 -10.77
N ARG A 250 -30.02 -5.55 -9.65
CA ARG A 250 -30.19 -4.10 -9.45
C ARG A 250 -28.96 -3.25 -9.78
N PHE A 251 -27.80 -3.85 -9.97
CA PHE A 251 -26.62 -3.15 -10.46
C PHE A 251 -26.48 -3.35 -11.97
N GLN A 252 -27.32 -2.65 -12.73
CA GLN A 252 -26.98 -2.43 -14.13
C GLN A 252 -25.69 -1.62 -14.17
N ALA A 253 -24.63 -2.23 -14.67
CA ALA A 253 -23.40 -1.55 -15.08
C ALA A 253 -23.75 -0.56 -16.20
N GLY A 254 -24.11 0.66 -15.84
CA GLY A 254 -24.65 1.61 -16.81
C GLY A 254 -24.55 3.07 -16.44
N ALA A 255 -23.75 3.42 -15.44
CA ALA A 255 -23.28 4.79 -15.29
C ALA A 255 -21.77 4.73 -15.42
N GLY A 256 -21.25 4.96 -16.62
CA GLY A 256 -19.84 5.15 -16.87
C GLY A 256 -19.33 6.22 -15.89
N VAL A 257 -18.47 5.82 -14.97
CA VAL A 257 -17.66 6.79 -14.24
C VAL A 257 -16.83 7.46 -15.32
N ALA A 258 -17.08 8.75 -15.57
CA ALA A 258 -16.28 9.53 -16.50
C ALA A 258 -14.82 9.42 -16.05
N PRO A 259 -13.86 9.26 -16.97
CA PRO A 259 -12.45 9.24 -16.61
C PRO A 259 -12.14 10.50 -15.81
N ILE A 260 -11.41 10.35 -14.70
CA ILE A 260 -10.99 11.47 -13.87
C ILE A 260 -10.14 12.39 -14.75
N ASP A 261 -10.61 13.59 -14.97
CA ASP A 261 -9.84 14.61 -15.69
C ASP A 261 -8.78 15.19 -14.75
N TYR A 262 -7.59 14.61 -14.81
CA TYR A 262 -6.43 15.05 -14.03
C TYR A 262 -5.96 16.46 -14.41
N THR A 263 -6.35 17.00 -15.57
CA THR A 263 -6.03 18.36 -15.99
C THR A 263 -6.80 19.40 -15.16
N ALA A 264 -8.07 19.14 -14.86
CA ALA A 264 -8.88 20.00 -14.01
C ALA A 264 -8.39 20.01 -12.56
N LEU A 265 -8.00 18.83 -12.03
CA LEU A 265 -7.43 18.70 -10.67
C LEU A 265 -6.08 19.43 -10.52
N ASN A 266 -5.26 19.43 -11.56
CA ASN A 266 -3.99 20.14 -11.54
C ASN A 266 -4.17 21.66 -11.66
N ALA A 267 -5.17 22.13 -12.44
CA ALA A 267 -5.48 23.57 -12.56
C ALA A 267 -6.01 24.17 -11.24
N GLU A 268 -6.79 23.43 -10.46
CA GLU A 268 -7.24 23.88 -9.13
C GLU A 268 -6.08 23.92 -8.12
N ARG A 269 -5.10 23.04 -8.24
CA ARG A 269 -3.90 23.04 -7.40
C ARG A 269 -2.98 24.23 -7.68
N ASP A 270 -2.84 24.59 -8.96
CA ASP A 270 -1.94 25.66 -9.39
C ASP A 270 -2.59 27.05 -9.22
N ALA A 271 -3.89 27.10 -8.88
CA ALA A 271 -4.65 28.33 -8.60
C ALA A 271 -4.84 28.59 -7.09
N ALA A 272 -4.42 27.68 -6.21
CA ALA A 272 -4.49 27.79 -4.75
C ALA A 272 -3.09 27.99 -4.16
#